data_e0555142ddf3c9d4963f72634279d601
#
_entry.id   e0555142ddf3c9d4963f72634279d601
#
_cell.length_a   1.000
_cell.length_b   1.000
_cell.length_c   1.000
_cell.angle_alpha   90.00
_cell.angle_beta   90.00
_cell.angle_gamma   90.00
#
_symmetry.space_group_name_H-M   'P 1'
#
loop_
_entity.id
_entity.type
_entity.pdbx_description
1 polymer ?
#
loop_
_entity_poly.entity_id
_entity_poly.type
_entity_poly.pdbx_seq_one_letter_code
_entity_poly.pdbx_strand_id
1 'polypeptide(L)'
;MAKNASHAALKSAKVSDALSAPITEAEILNPYNEREFLDDKLSVVDVKARDGAGRLFQIEIQLLSHPDLPARILYGWADLYSAQLQSGEDYGRLHPTYAIWLLAEDLLRDDAEYAHCYRLRDERGRVFLDHGGIWLLELGKFATDLVETEQQRWLKFFTEAERLDDAALPEWMQTAEMRQAMSTLKEFSEKERAYHAYQARQNYLREQRSIQRYLDSLRTEAEQQRAEIERQRAEADQQRAEADQQRAEAERQRAKAEQEHAEAEQERNAKEAALAEVERLRRLLEGKQGQD
;
A
#
# COMPACT_ATOMS: atom_id res chain seq x y z
N MET A 1 -20.98 27.11 -8.95
CA MET A 1 -21.51 25.75 -8.80
C MET A 1 -20.91 25.01 -7.61
N ALA A 2 -19.62 24.83 -7.56
CA ALA A 2 -18.93 24.32 -6.37
C ALA A 2 -19.28 25.07 -5.08
N LYS A 3 -19.63 26.37 -5.16
CA LYS A 3 -19.91 27.23 -4.01
C LYS A 3 -20.96 26.68 -3.06
N ASN A 4 -22.09 26.19 -3.58
CA ASN A 4 -23.22 25.79 -2.72
C ASN A 4 -23.10 24.35 -2.20
N ALA A 5 -22.61 23.42 -3.01
CA ALA A 5 -22.30 22.05 -2.58
C ALA A 5 -21.19 22.02 -1.53
N SER A 6 -20.16 22.87 -1.71
CA SER A 6 -19.04 22.99 -0.78
C SER A 6 -19.42 23.66 0.53
N HIS A 7 -20.29 24.70 0.49
CA HIS A 7 -20.77 25.37 1.71
C HIS A 7 -21.57 24.42 2.59
N ALA A 8 -22.30 23.50 1.98
CA ALA A 8 -23.10 22.53 2.69
C ALA A 8 -22.28 21.30 3.13
N ALA A 9 -21.31 20.85 2.32
CA ALA A 9 -20.35 19.82 2.75
C ALA A 9 -19.51 20.29 3.95
N LEU A 10 -19.14 21.56 4.01
CA LEU A 10 -18.48 22.18 5.16
C LEU A 10 -19.35 22.25 6.40
N LYS A 11 -20.66 22.42 6.26
CA LYS A 11 -21.62 22.34 7.37
C LYS A 11 -21.93 20.91 7.78
N SER A 12 -21.49 19.95 7.04
CA SER A 12 -21.74 18.52 7.24
C SER A 12 -21.09 17.98 8.53
N ALA A 13 -21.85 17.36 9.30
CA ALA A 13 -21.87 17.07 10.71
C ALA A 13 -20.62 16.54 11.42
N LYS A 14 -19.88 15.53 10.92
CA LYS A 14 -18.71 15.03 11.69
C LYS A 14 -17.49 15.95 11.60
N VAL A 15 -17.35 16.70 10.53
CA VAL A 15 -16.33 17.74 10.46
C VAL A 15 -16.71 18.87 11.44
N SER A 16 -17.99 19.26 11.51
CA SER A 16 -18.48 20.25 12.46
C SER A 16 -18.33 19.81 13.91
N ASP A 17 -18.63 18.54 14.23
CA ASP A 17 -18.50 17.98 15.59
C ASP A 17 -17.04 17.84 16.05
N ALA A 18 -16.13 17.66 15.09
CA ALA A 18 -14.69 17.57 15.36
C ALA A 18 -14.00 18.94 15.40
N LEU A 19 -14.70 20.02 15.00
CA LEU A 19 -14.21 21.38 15.07
C LEU A 19 -14.53 22.01 16.44
N SER A 20 -13.61 22.80 16.95
CA SER A 20 -13.79 23.56 18.20
C SER A 20 -14.92 24.63 18.12
N ALA A 21 -15.38 24.94 16.90
CA ALA A 21 -16.50 25.84 16.65
C ALA A 21 -17.20 25.52 15.31
N PRO A 22 -18.53 25.68 15.19
CA PRO A 22 -19.25 25.42 13.95
C PRO A 22 -18.81 26.37 12.84
N ILE A 23 -18.98 25.93 11.60
CA ILE A 23 -18.75 26.76 10.39
C ILE A 23 -20.05 27.53 10.12
N THR A 24 -20.04 28.84 10.28
CA THR A 24 -21.21 29.71 10.05
C THR A 24 -21.23 30.29 8.65
N GLU A 25 -20.06 30.69 8.16
CA GLU A 25 -19.85 31.25 6.83
C GLU A 25 -18.59 30.65 6.23
N ALA A 26 -18.56 30.45 4.91
CA ALA A 26 -17.39 30.01 4.19
C ALA A 26 -17.28 30.75 2.86
N GLU A 27 -16.12 31.35 2.63
CA GLU A 27 -15.72 31.92 1.35
C GLU A 27 -15.01 30.84 0.54
N ILE A 28 -15.46 30.60 -0.70
CA ILE A 28 -14.73 29.71 -1.62
C ILE A 28 -13.61 30.51 -2.26
N LEU A 29 -12.40 30.05 -2.07
CA LEU A 29 -11.19 30.65 -2.64
C LEU A 29 -11.02 30.21 -4.11
N ASN A 30 -9.92 29.63 -4.47
CA ASN A 30 -9.68 29.11 -5.83
C ASN A 30 -9.79 27.58 -5.82
N PRO A 31 -10.49 26.92 -6.76
CA PRO A 31 -10.50 25.46 -6.87
C PRO A 31 -9.16 24.88 -7.40
N TYR A 32 -8.23 25.72 -7.82
CA TYR A 32 -6.93 25.29 -8.34
C TYR A 32 -5.80 25.85 -7.46
N ASN A 33 -4.84 24.98 -7.09
CA ASN A 33 -3.58 25.46 -6.55
C ASN A 33 -2.84 26.24 -7.65
N GLU A 34 -2.41 27.46 -7.36
CA GLU A 34 -1.53 28.19 -8.25
C GLU A 34 -0.20 27.42 -8.37
N ARG A 35 0.26 27.23 -9.61
CA ARG A 35 1.55 26.61 -9.86
C ARG A 35 2.63 27.61 -9.56
N GLU A 36 3.40 27.39 -8.53
CA GLU A 36 4.64 28.15 -8.33
C GLU A 36 5.77 27.70 -9.27
N PHE A 37 5.74 26.44 -9.76
CA PHE A 37 6.73 25.88 -10.69
C PHE A 37 6.09 25.04 -11.79
N LEU A 38 6.65 25.13 -13.00
CA LEU A 38 6.17 24.44 -14.20
C LEU A 38 6.21 22.91 -14.11
N ASP A 39 7.01 22.35 -13.18
CA ASP A 39 7.21 20.91 -12.98
C ASP A 39 6.41 20.33 -11.81
N ASP A 40 5.63 21.14 -11.06
CA ASP A 40 4.83 20.65 -9.95
C ASP A 40 3.69 19.75 -10.42
N LYS A 41 3.62 18.57 -9.80
CA LYS A 41 2.49 17.64 -9.98
C LYS A 41 1.21 18.39 -9.66
N LEU A 42 0.32 18.51 -10.64
CA LEU A 42 -0.99 19.16 -10.49
C LEU A 42 -1.76 18.46 -9.35
N SER A 43 -1.79 19.09 -8.18
CA SER A 43 -2.78 18.79 -7.17
C SER A 43 -4.04 19.58 -7.55
N VAL A 44 -5.00 18.93 -8.19
CA VAL A 44 -6.30 19.55 -8.46
C VAL A 44 -7.09 19.45 -7.17
N VAL A 45 -7.29 20.57 -6.51
CA VAL A 45 -8.18 20.68 -5.36
C VAL A 45 -9.55 21.04 -5.92
N ASP A 46 -10.54 20.20 -5.66
CA ASP A 46 -11.90 20.46 -6.13
C ASP A 46 -12.45 21.76 -5.53
N VAL A 47 -12.22 22.00 -4.24
CA VAL A 47 -12.63 23.24 -3.57
C VAL A 47 -11.68 23.62 -2.45
N LYS A 48 -11.25 24.89 -2.42
CA LYS A 48 -10.65 25.54 -1.25
C LYS A 48 -11.65 26.53 -0.65
N ALA A 49 -11.76 26.55 0.66
CA ALA A 49 -12.64 27.48 1.36
C ALA A 49 -11.98 28.05 2.63
N ARG A 50 -12.42 29.23 3.04
CA ARG A 50 -12.04 29.87 4.30
C ARG A 50 -13.32 30.24 5.07
N ASP A 51 -13.35 29.97 6.34
CA ASP A 51 -14.46 30.40 7.17
C ASP A 51 -14.21 31.76 7.85
N GLY A 52 -15.25 32.26 8.57
CA GLY A 52 -15.18 33.52 9.29
C GLY A 52 -14.14 33.56 10.42
N ALA A 53 -13.64 32.41 10.89
CA ALA A 53 -12.56 32.31 11.87
C ALA A 53 -11.18 32.20 11.22
N GLY A 54 -11.09 32.29 9.90
CA GLY A 54 -9.85 32.18 9.13
C GLY A 54 -9.38 30.74 8.88
N ARG A 55 -10.12 29.72 9.37
CA ARG A 55 -9.78 28.30 9.15
C ARG A 55 -9.86 27.96 7.67
N LEU A 56 -8.89 27.19 7.18
CA LEU A 56 -8.83 26.78 5.76
C LEU A 56 -9.34 25.35 5.59
N PHE A 57 -10.07 25.15 4.52
CA PHE A 57 -10.65 23.86 4.14
C PHE A 57 -10.28 23.54 2.70
N GLN A 58 -9.82 22.33 2.49
CA GLN A 58 -9.65 21.70 1.19
C GLN A 58 -10.63 20.53 1.10
N ILE A 59 -11.44 20.50 0.05
CA ILE A 59 -12.39 19.42 -0.20
C ILE A 59 -12.03 18.82 -1.54
N GLU A 60 -11.78 17.53 -1.59
CA GLU A 60 -11.46 16.83 -2.83
C GLU A 60 -12.25 15.53 -2.94
N ILE A 61 -12.77 15.26 -4.15
CA ILE A 61 -13.44 14.00 -4.47
C ILE A 61 -12.47 13.18 -5.32
N GLN A 62 -12.12 11.98 -4.86
CA GLN A 62 -11.23 11.05 -5.53
C GLN A 62 -11.98 9.78 -5.93
N LEU A 63 -12.02 9.52 -7.24
CA LEU A 63 -12.78 8.38 -7.78
C LEU A 63 -12.04 7.06 -7.64
N LEU A 64 -10.71 7.07 -7.87
CA LEU A 64 -9.90 5.84 -7.87
C LEU A 64 -8.81 5.92 -6.79
N SER A 65 -8.59 4.81 -6.11
CA SER A 65 -7.52 4.65 -5.12
C SER A 65 -6.24 4.16 -5.81
N HIS A 66 -5.09 4.67 -5.36
CA HIS A 66 -3.77 4.23 -5.80
C HIS A 66 -2.77 4.29 -4.64
N PRO A 67 -1.66 3.56 -4.70
CA PRO A 67 -0.71 3.46 -3.58
C PRO A 67 -0.14 4.80 -3.11
N ASP A 68 0.02 5.77 -4.01
CA ASP A 68 0.58 7.09 -3.69
C ASP A 68 -0.48 8.07 -3.13
N LEU A 69 -1.76 7.67 -3.06
CA LEU A 69 -2.84 8.55 -2.61
C LEU A 69 -2.63 9.08 -1.19
N PRO A 70 -2.21 8.31 -0.19
CA PRO A 70 -1.94 8.83 1.15
C PRO A 70 -0.87 9.91 1.16
N ALA A 71 0.19 9.74 0.38
CA ALA A 71 1.26 10.74 0.26
C ALA A 71 0.75 12.02 -0.43
N ARG A 72 -0.09 11.89 -1.46
CA ARG A 72 -0.73 13.02 -2.13
C ARG A 72 -1.66 13.80 -1.20
N ILE A 73 -2.45 13.09 -0.40
CA ILE A 73 -3.34 13.68 0.60
C ILE A 73 -2.54 14.53 1.59
N LEU A 74 -1.47 13.95 2.15
CA LEU A 74 -0.60 14.65 3.11
C LEU A 74 0.09 15.84 2.46
N TYR A 75 0.60 15.67 1.23
CA TYR A 75 1.25 16.75 0.49
C TYR A 75 0.31 17.93 0.26
N GLY A 76 -0.92 17.69 -0.24
CA GLY A 76 -1.91 18.74 -0.49
C GLY A 76 -2.32 19.49 0.78
N TRP A 77 -2.46 18.78 1.91
CA TRP A 77 -2.72 19.43 3.19
C TRP A 77 -1.55 20.31 3.64
N ALA A 78 -0.31 19.81 3.52
CA ALA A 78 0.90 20.53 3.92
C ALA A 78 1.12 21.76 3.03
N ASP A 79 0.87 21.65 1.72
CA ASP A 79 0.95 22.73 0.75
C ASP A 79 -0.04 23.85 1.10
N LEU A 80 -1.31 23.52 1.34
CA LEU A 80 -2.32 24.49 1.75
C LEU A 80 -1.97 25.15 3.09
N TYR A 81 -1.37 24.42 4.02
CA TYR A 81 -0.96 24.95 5.31
C TYR A 81 0.22 25.92 5.16
N SER A 82 1.23 25.55 4.38
CA SER A 82 2.45 26.35 4.18
C SER A 82 2.18 27.59 3.33
N ALA A 83 1.28 27.53 2.38
CA ALA A 83 0.90 28.65 1.50
C ALA A 83 0.23 29.83 2.23
N GLN A 84 -0.08 29.71 3.52
CA GLN A 84 -0.64 30.80 4.33
C GLN A 84 0.35 31.93 4.61
N LEU A 85 1.64 31.64 4.61
CA LEU A 85 2.69 32.60 4.94
C LEU A 85 3.61 32.87 3.76
N GLN A 86 3.97 34.13 3.62
CA GLN A 86 5.05 34.55 2.75
C GLN A 86 6.38 34.62 3.53
N SER A 87 7.49 34.75 2.80
CA SER A 87 8.80 34.89 3.42
C SER A 87 8.86 36.07 4.39
N GLY A 88 9.22 35.80 5.65
CA GLY A 88 9.35 36.82 6.69
C GLY A 88 8.08 37.09 7.50
N GLU A 89 6.98 36.43 7.22
CA GLU A 89 5.75 36.57 8.01
C GLU A 89 5.78 35.75 9.32
N ASP A 90 4.99 36.16 10.31
CA ASP A 90 4.93 35.55 11.64
C ASP A 90 4.10 34.27 11.61
N TYR A 91 4.59 33.19 12.22
CA TYR A 91 3.87 31.94 12.40
C TYR A 91 2.57 32.07 13.21
N GLY A 92 2.42 33.09 14.02
CA GLY A 92 1.18 33.41 14.74
C GLY A 92 -0.01 33.74 13.80
N ARG A 93 0.24 33.98 12.52
CA ARG A 93 -0.79 34.21 11.51
C ARG A 93 -1.35 32.93 10.86
N LEU A 94 -0.75 31.78 11.17
CA LEU A 94 -1.25 30.52 10.67
C LEU A 94 -2.61 30.18 11.26
N HIS A 95 -3.53 29.76 10.43
CA HIS A 95 -4.85 29.27 10.81
C HIS A 95 -4.95 27.76 10.67
N PRO A 96 -5.80 27.10 11.46
CA PRO A 96 -6.08 25.68 11.32
C PRO A 96 -6.50 25.32 9.88
N THR A 97 -5.92 24.22 9.36
CA THR A 97 -6.16 23.76 7.98
C THR A 97 -6.71 22.34 8.00
N TYR A 98 -7.78 22.13 7.27
CA TYR A 98 -8.51 20.87 7.20
C TYR A 98 -8.59 20.39 5.76
N ALA A 99 -8.12 19.15 5.52
CA ALA A 99 -8.30 18.45 4.25
C ALA A 99 -9.41 17.42 4.38
N ILE A 100 -10.41 17.46 3.53
CA ILE A 100 -11.56 16.58 3.51
C ILE A 100 -11.56 15.84 2.18
N TRP A 101 -11.35 14.55 2.22
CA TRP A 101 -11.28 13.68 1.05
C TRP A 101 -12.48 12.74 1.03
N LEU A 102 -13.28 12.84 -0.05
CA LEU A 102 -14.35 11.91 -0.35
C LEU A 102 -13.79 10.87 -1.34
N LEU A 103 -13.70 9.64 -0.91
CA LEU A 103 -13.11 8.54 -1.68
C LEU A 103 -14.23 7.62 -2.18
N ALA A 104 -14.31 7.44 -3.49
CA ALA A 104 -15.27 6.51 -4.08
C ALA A 104 -14.84 5.04 -3.92
N GLU A 105 -13.52 4.79 -3.86
CA GLU A 105 -12.95 3.48 -3.57
C GLU A 105 -12.33 3.42 -2.18
N ASP A 106 -12.34 2.23 -1.58
CA ASP A 106 -11.80 2.00 -0.25
C ASP A 106 -10.27 2.07 -0.25
N LEU A 107 -9.72 3.02 0.53
CA LEU A 107 -8.29 3.15 0.78
C LEU A 107 -7.85 2.28 1.97
N LEU A 108 -8.66 2.23 3.04
CA LEU A 108 -8.38 1.51 4.27
C LEU A 108 -9.14 0.18 4.29
N ARG A 109 -8.67 -0.80 3.54
CA ARG A 109 -9.41 -2.06 3.27
C ARG A 109 -9.70 -2.90 4.51
N ASP A 110 -8.85 -2.79 5.53
CA ASP A 110 -8.95 -3.58 6.77
C ASP A 110 -9.83 -2.91 7.84
N ASP A 111 -10.43 -1.77 7.54
CA ASP A 111 -11.30 -1.02 8.44
C ASP A 111 -12.70 -0.88 7.84
N ALA A 112 -13.73 -1.18 8.61
CA ALA A 112 -15.12 -1.08 8.18
C ALA A 112 -15.72 0.32 8.34
N GLU A 113 -15.06 1.20 9.10
CA GLU A 113 -15.51 2.56 9.30
C GLU A 113 -15.39 3.40 8.02
N TYR A 114 -16.40 4.19 7.72
CA TYR A 114 -16.40 5.03 6.52
C TYR A 114 -15.76 6.41 6.72
N ALA A 115 -15.51 6.81 7.99
CA ALA A 115 -15.04 8.16 8.31
C ALA A 115 -13.86 8.12 9.28
N HIS A 116 -12.72 8.62 8.82
CA HIS A 116 -11.47 8.67 9.58
C HIS A 116 -10.96 10.10 9.71
N CYS A 117 -10.48 10.45 10.91
CA CYS A 117 -9.90 11.76 11.19
C CYS A 117 -8.47 11.63 11.71
N TYR A 118 -7.51 12.12 10.97
CA TYR A 118 -6.09 12.14 11.31
C TYR A 118 -5.70 13.50 11.86
N ARG A 119 -5.01 13.50 13.01
CA ARG A 119 -4.51 14.69 13.70
C ARG A 119 -3.10 14.46 14.23
N LEU A 120 -2.32 15.51 14.38
CA LEU A 120 -0.98 15.45 14.96
C LEU A 120 -1.04 15.13 16.47
N ARG A 121 -0.57 13.95 16.82
CA ARG A 121 -0.51 13.46 18.19
C ARG A 121 0.80 12.75 18.47
N ASP A 122 1.22 12.72 19.72
CA ASP A 122 2.34 11.90 20.14
C ASP A 122 1.94 10.41 20.29
N GLU A 123 2.91 9.55 20.59
CA GLU A 123 2.73 8.11 20.80
C GLU A 123 1.72 7.77 21.92
N ARG A 124 1.45 8.70 22.82
CA ARG A 124 0.49 8.56 23.92
C ARG A 124 -0.88 9.16 23.60
N GLY A 125 -1.09 9.60 22.37
CA GLY A 125 -2.32 10.20 21.89
C GLY A 125 -2.51 11.67 22.31
N ARG A 126 -1.50 12.34 22.90
CA ARG A 126 -1.58 13.74 23.29
C ARG A 126 -1.46 14.63 22.05
N VAL A 127 -2.35 15.60 21.93
CA VAL A 127 -2.35 16.53 20.83
C VAL A 127 -1.08 17.38 20.86
N PHE A 128 -0.34 17.44 19.75
CA PHE A 128 0.82 18.33 19.61
C PHE A 128 0.35 19.78 19.42
N LEU A 129 -0.53 19.98 18.44
CA LEU A 129 -1.13 21.27 18.14
C LEU A 129 -2.51 21.00 17.46
N ASP A 130 -3.57 21.60 17.98
CA ASP A 130 -4.89 21.51 17.36
C ASP A 130 -5.03 22.54 16.23
N HIS A 131 -4.30 22.31 15.16
CA HIS A 131 -4.19 23.22 14.02
C HIS A 131 -4.70 22.61 12.72
N GLY A 132 -5.67 21.70 12.83
CA GLY A 132 -6.31 21.06 11.70
C GLY A 132 -6.16 19.55 11.66
N GLY A 133 -6.39 18.98 10.50
CA GLY A 133 -6.34 17.53 10.30
C GLY A 133 -6.80 17.11 8.91
N ILE A 134 -6.76 15.81 8.69
CA ILE A 134 -7.17 15.17 7.43
C ILE A 134 -8.36 14.27 7.72
N TRP A 135 -9.45 14.46 6.99
CA TRP A 135 -10.63 13.59 7.01
C TRP A 135 -10.67 12.75 5.74
N LEU A 136 -10.83 11.45 5.91
CA LEU A 136 -11.13 10.52 4.83
C LEU A 136 -12.56 10.03 5.02
N LEU A 137 -13.38 10.17 3.97
CA LEU A 137 -14.76 9.72 3.93
C LEU A 137 -14.89 8.72 2.77
N GLU A 138 -14.91 7.42 3.09
CA GLU A 138 -14.93 6.33 2.11
C GLU A 138 -16.37 6.00 1.73
N LEU A 139 -16.81 6.52 0.58
CA LEU A 139 -18.20 6.44 0.12
C LEU A 139 -18.68 5.01 -0.11
N GLY A 140 -17.77 4.11 -0.51
CA GLY A 140 -18.07 2.69 -0.71
C GLY A 140 -18.51 1.95 0.55
N LYS A 141 -18.04 2.41 1.73
CA LYS A 141 -18.39 1.85 3.04
C LYS A 141 -19.62 2.51 3.67
N PHE A 142 -20.04 3.65 3.11
CA PHE A 142 -21.20 4.35 3.63
C PHE A 142 -22.49 3.67 3.16
N ALA A 143 -23.18 3.02 4.09
CA ALA A 143 -24.46 2.41 3.85
C ALA A 143 -25.44 2.82 4.96
N THR A 144 -26.50 3.54 4.61
CA THR A 144 -27.57 3.86 5.54
C THR A 144 -28.90 3.99 4.80
N ASP A 145 -29.91 3.36 5.35
CA ASP A 145 -31.30 3.52 4.89
C ASP A 145 -31.94 4.77 5.50
N LEU A 146 -31.53 5.12 6.72
CA LEU A 146 -32.05 6.24 7.45
C LEU A 146 -31.07 7.42 7.48
N VAL A 147 -31.51 8.57 7.01
CA VAL A 147 -30.71 9.81 7.02
C VAL A 147 -31.10 10.68 8.19
N GLU A 148 -30.26 10.65 9.24
CA GLU A 148 -30.50 11.40 10.49
C GLU A 148 -29.70 12.71 10.55
N THR A 149 -28.53 12.75 9.87
CA THR A 149 -27.60 13.89 9.94
C THR A 149 -27.38 14.53 8.58
N GLU A 150 -26.99 15.81 8.57
CA GLU A 150 -26.60 16.52 7.34
C GLU A 150 -25.43 15.83 6.64
N GLN A 151 -24.47 15.27 7.36
CA GLN A 151 -23.39 14.50 6.77
C GLN A 151 -23.90 13.29 6.00
N GLN A 152 -24.76 12.48 6.61
CA GLN A 152 -25.34 11.30 5.96
C GLN A 152 -26.12 11.71 4.71
N ARG A 153 -26.84 12.85 4.76
CA ARG A 153 -27.57 13.40 3.63
C ARG A 153 -26.65 13.73 2.47
N TRP A 154 -25.53 14.40 2.73
CA TRP A 154 -24.54 14.72 1.69
C TRP A 154 -23.81 13.48 1.17
N LEU A 155 -23.42 12.55 2.04
CA LEU A 155 -22.80 11.31 1.61
C LEU A 155 -23.76 10.51 0.71
N LYS A 156 -25.02 10.42 1.10
CA LYS A 156 -26.06 9.77 0.30
C LYS A 156 -26.30 10.50 -1.04
N PHE A 157 -26.25 11.82 -1.05
CA PHE A 157 -26.30 12.60 -2.28
C PHE A 157 -25.14 12.26 -3.22
N PHE A 158 -23.90 12.18 -2.73
CA PHE A 158 -22.74 11.85 -3.55
C PHE A 158 -22.76 10.39 -4.07
N THR A 159 -23.44 9.49 -3.39
CA THR A 159 -23.52 8.08 -3.82
C THR A 159 -24.73 7.78 -4.68
N GLU A 160 -25.83 8.50 -4.55
CA GLU A 160 -27.11 8.11 -5.14
C GLU A 160 -27.71 9.16 -6.10
N ALA A 161 -27.28 10.42 -6.07
CA ALA A 161 -27.96 11.53 -6.77
C ALA A 161 -28.16 11.30 -8.28
N GLU A 162 -27.21 10.66 -8.96
CA GLU A 162 -27.30 10.36 -10.39
C GLU A 162 -28.43 9.36 -10.73
N ARG A 163 -28.86 8.58 -9.75
CA ARG A 163 -29.90 7.54 -9.92
C ARG A 163 -31.28 7.99 -9.48
N LEU A 164 -31.39 9.19 -8.89
CA LEU A 164 -32.65 9.69 -8.38
C LEU A 164 -33.53 10.20 -9.52
N ASP A 165 -34.82 9.82 -9.46
CA ASP A 165 -35.83 10.41 -10.32
C ASP A 165 -36.26 11.77 -9.77
N ASP A 166 -36.13 12.82 -10.59
CA ASP A 166 -36.51 14.18 -10.26
C ASP A 166 -37.98 14.37 -9.93
N ALA A 167 -38.82 13.56 -10.55
CA ALA A 167 -40.26 13.61 -10.33
C ALA A 167 -40.68 12.98 -8.99
N ALA A 168 -39.77 12.17 -8.38
CA ALA A 168 -40.03 11.41 -7.17
C ALA A 168 -38.84 11.45 -6.19
N LEU A 169 -38.36 12.65 -5.85
CA LEU A 169 -37.23 12.80 -4.92
C LEU A 169 -37.62 12.31 -3.51
N PRO A 170 -36.75 11.49 -2.87
CA PRO A 170 -36.99 10.95 -1.53
C PRO A 170 -37.02 12.08 -0.47
N GLU A 171 -37.56 11.78 0.72
CA GLU A 171 -37.75 12.74 1.79
C GLU A 171 -36.44 13.45 2.22
N TRP A 172 -35.33 12.72 2.26
CA TRP A 172 -34.03 13.28 2.64
C TRP A 172 -33.50 14.33 1.61
N MET A 173 -34.05 14.38 0.40
CA MET A 173 -33.74 15.38 -0.64
C MET A 173 -34.62 16.66 -0.54
N GLN A 174 -35.57 16.72 0.38
CA GLN A 174 -36.55 17.82 0.43
C GLN A 174 -36.02 19.11 1.08
N THR A 175 -34.78 19.15 1.57
CA THR A 175 -34.18 20.40 2.07
C THR A 175 -33.85 21.38 0.93
N ALA A 176 -33.77 22.67 1.26
CA ALA A 176 -33.44 23.70 0.28
C ALA A 176 -32.06 23.47 -0.34
N GLU A 177 -31.08 23.05 0.48
CA GLU A 177 -29.71 22.77 0.07
C GLU A 177 -29.64 21.58 -0.91
N MET A 178 -30.37 20.49 -0.62
CA MET A 178 -30.39 19.32 -1.49
C MET A 178 -31.07 19.62 -2.84
N ARG A 179 -32.17 20.37 -2.83
CA ARG A 179 -32.84 20.81 -4.06
C ARG A 179 -31.92 21.70 -4.89
N GLN A 180 -31.20 22.61 -4.24
CA GLN A 180 -30.22 23.44 -4.91
C GLN A 180 -29.06 22.64 -5.48
N ALA A 181 -28.53 21.65 -4.71
CA ALA A 181 -27.48 20.75 -5.19
C ALA A 181 -27.94 19.96 -6.42
N MET A 182 -29.17 19.43 -6.41
CA MET A 182 -29.74 18.71 -7.54
C MET A 182 -29.95 19.65 -8.75
N SER A 183 -30.50 20.86 -8.56
CA SER A 183 -30.64 21.88 -9.62
C SER A 183 -29.27 22.18 -10.24
N THR A 184 -28.27 22.36 -9.40
CA THR A 184 -26.90 22.61 -9.80
C THR A 184 -26.31 21.45 -10.61
N LEU A 185 -26.54 20.21 -10.21
CA LEU A 185 -26.08 19.02 -10.93
C LEU A 185 -26.69 18.96 -12.35
N LYS A 186 -27.92 19.44 -12.53
CA LYS A 186 -28.63 19.49 -13.82
C LYS A 186 -28.22 20.66 -14.71
N GLU A 187 -27.93 21.81 -14.12
CA GLU A 187 -27.54 23.02 -14.85
C GLU A 187 -26.19 22.92 -15.56
N PHE A 188 -25.49 21.77 -15.39
CA PHE A 188 -24.29 21.48 -16.19
C PHE A 188 -24.68 21.44 -17.68
N SER A 189 -24.45 22.57 -18.38
CA SER A 189 -24.66 22.67 -19.81
C SER A 189 -23.83 21.66 -20.59
N GLU A 190 -24.19 21.31 -21.82
CA GLU A 190 -23.39 20.40 -22.66
C GLU A 190 -21.95 20.93 -22.85
N LYS A 191 -21.75 22.27 -22.88
CA LYS A 191 -20.41 22.89 -22.93
C LYS A 191 -19.61 22.66 -21.67
N GLU A 192 -20.23 22.78 -20.52
CA GLU A 192 -19.59 22.54 -19.23
C GLU A 192 -19.34 21.04 -19.02
N ARG A 193 -20.28 20.18 -19.44
CA ARG A 193 -20.04 18.71 -19.49
C ARG A 193 -18.88 18.35 -20.40
N ALA A 194 -18.75 18.98 -21.57
CA ALA A 194 -17.62 18.73 -22.47
C ALA A 194 -16.28 19.20 -21.87
N TYR A 195 -16.25 20.34 -21.18
CA TYR A 195 -15.06 20.83 -20.49
C TYR A 195 -14.68 19.89 -19.31
N HIS A 196 -15.65 19.50 -18.48
CA HIS A 196 -15.41 18.58 -17.37
C HIS A 196 -15.06 17.17 -17.86
N ALA A 197 -15.66 16.70 -18.96
CA ALA A 197 -15.27 15.45 -19.61
C ALA A 197 -13.83 15.51 -20.13
N TYR A 198 -13.41 16.66 -20.68
CA TYR A 198 -12.01 16.87 -21.08
C TYR A 198 -11.05 16.83 -19.88
N GLN A 199 -11.37 17.51 -18.78
CA GLN A 199 -10.57 17.50 -17.54
C GLN A 199 -10.55 16.10 -16.90
N ALA A 200 -11.70 15.45 -16.82
CA ALA A 200 -11.80 14.07 -16.36
C ALA A 200 -10.96 13.11 -17.22
N ARG A 201 -10.97 13.28 -18.54
CA ARG A 201 -10.14 12.52 -19.47
C ARG A 201 -8.64 12.77 -19.26
N GLN A 202 -8.23 14.01 -19.00
CA GLN A 202 -6.83 14.33 -18.68
C GLN A 202 -6.41 13.71 -17.35
N ASN A 203 -7.25 13.77 -16.33
CA ASN A 203 -7.01 13.14 -15.04
C ASN A 203 -6.98 11.61 -15.18
N TYR A 204 -7.92 11.01 -15.90
CA TYR A 204 -7.92 9.59 -16.23
C TYR A 204 -6.63 9.14 -16.93
N LEU A 205 -6.13 9.89 -17.91
CA LEU A 205 -4.87 9.57 -18.59
C LEU A 205 -3.65 9.67 -17.66
N ARG A 206 -3.66 10.59 -16.70
CA ARG A 206 -2.60 10.67 -15.68
C ARG A 206 -2.65 9.48 -14.73
N GLU A 207 -3.83 9.11 -14.32
CA GLU A 207 -4.09 7.98 -13.43
C GLU A 207 -3.73 6.65 -14.11
N GLN A 208 -4.11 6.47 -15.37
CA GLN A 208 -3.68 5.32 -16.19
C GLN A 208 -2.15 5.20 -16.25
N ARG A 209 -1.42 6.31 -16.34
CA ARG A 209 0.06 6.29 -16.30
C ARG A 209 0.60 5.89 -14.92
N SER A 210 -0.09 6.25 -13.84
CA SER A 210 0.30 5.84 -12.48
C SER A 210 0.02 4.36 -12.25
N ILE A 211 -1.14 3.87 -12.68
CA ILE A 211 -1.49 2.45 -12.67
C ILE A 211 -0.50 1.65 -13.52
N GLN A 212 -0.19 2.13 -14.72
CA GLN A 212 0.77 1.44 -15.59
C GLN A 212 2.16 1.35 -14.94
N ARG A 213 2.66 2.44 -14.36
CA ARG A 213 3.94 2.42 -13.62
C ARG A 213 3.92 1.45 -12.44
N TYR A 214 2.81 1.38 -11.72
CA TYR A 214 2.65 0.42 -10.64
C TYR A 214 2.65 -1.02 -11.14
N LEU A 215 1.93 -1.32 -12.22
CA LEU A 215 1.95 -2.65 -12.84
C LEU A 215 3.34 -3.02 -13.35
N ASP A 216 4.08 -2.06 -13.91
CA ASP A 216 5.45 -2.28 -14.38
C ASP A 216 6.42 -2.53 -13.20
N SER A 217 6.24 -1.82 -12.06
CA SER A 217 7.02 -2.10 -10.84
C SER A 217 6.75 -3.51 -10.30
N LEU A 218 5.48 -3.92 -10.23
CA LEU A 218 5.11 -5.28 -9.80
C LEU A 218 5.66 -6.36 -10.72
N ARG A 219 5.69 -6.12 -12.04
CA ARG A 219 6.31 -7.04 -13.00
C ARG A 219 7.81 -7.17 -12.75
N THR A 220 8.48 -6.04 -12.57
CA THR A 220 9.93 -6.02 -12.28
C THR A 220 10.25 -6.76 -10.98
N GLU A 221 9.47 -6.55 -9.94
CA GLU A 221 9.62 -7.28 -8.67
C GLU A 221 9.39 -8.79 -8.84
N ALA A 222 8.35 -9.18 -9.58
CA ALA A 222 8.08 -10.58 -9.86
C ALA A 222 9.19 -11.24 -10.69
N GLU A 223 9.77 -10.54 -11.66
CA GLU A 223 10.92 -11.01 -12.43
C GLU A 223 12.17 -11.17 -11.55
N GLN A 224 12.45 -10.21 -10.68
CA GLN A 224 13.55 -10.30 -9.72
C GLN A 224 13.39 -11.49 -8.76
N GLN A 225 12.18 -11.70 -8.23
CA GLN A 225 11.90 -12.85 -7.37
C GLN A 225 12.06 -14.18 -8.12
N ARG A 226 11.62 -14.26 -9.37
CA ARG A 226 11.81 -15.47 -10.20
C ARG A 226 13.30 -15.75 -10.46
N ALA A 227 14.06 -14.73 -10.82
CA ALA A 227 15.50 -14.86 -11.05
C ALA A 227 16.24 -15.30 -9.77
N GLU A 228 15.84 -14.79 -8.62
CA GLU A 228 16.41 -15.21 -7.32
C GLU A 228 16.07 -16.67 -7.00
N ILE A 229 14.83 -17.09 -7.22
CA ILE A 229 14.42 -18.49 -7.03
C ILE A 229 15.20 -19.42 -7.97
N GLU A 230 15.42 -19.04 -9.23
CA GLU A 230 16.22 -19.82 -10.19
C GLU A 230 17.68 -19.93 -9.73
N ARG A 231 18.26 -18.82 -9.24
CA ARG A 231 19.62 -18.83 -8.69
C ARG A 231 19.74 -19.79 -7.50
N GLN A 232 18.80 -19.69 -6.54
CA GLN A 232 18.80 -20.59 -5.37
C GLN A 232 18.63 -22.05 -5.76
N ARG A 233 17.82 -22.35 -6.78
CA ARG A 233 17.66 -23.71 -7.31
C ARG A 233 18.98 -24.21 -7.95
N ALA A 234 19.62 -23.39 -8.76
CA ALA A 234 20.88 -23.75 -9.38
C ALA A 234 21.99 -24.01 -8.35
N GLU A 235 22.08 -23.18 -7.31
CA GLU A 235 23.01 -23.37 -6.18
C GLU A 235 22.71 -24.67 -5.41
N ALA A 236 21.42 -24.96 -5.14
CA ALA A 236 21.02 -26.19 -4.48
C ALA A 236 21.34 -27.45 -5.32
N ASP A 237 21.13 -27.38 -6.62
CA ASP A 237 21.45 -28.49 -7.53
C ASP A 237 22.97 -28.70 -7.64
N GLN A 238 23.76 -27.63 -7.65
CA GLN A 238 25.21 -27.72 -7.59
C GLN A 238 25.68 -28.38 -6.29
N GLN A 239 25.15 -27.93 -5.13
CA GLN A 239 25.49 -28.53 -3.84
C GLN A 239 25.12 -30.02 -3.76
N ARG A 240 23.98 -30.42 -4.34
CA ARG A 240 23.61 -31.83 -4.46
C ARG A 240 24.59 -32.62 -5.29
N ALA A 241 24.97 -32.09 -6.47
CA ALA A 241 25.95 -32.74 -7.34
C ALA A 241 27.31 -32.89 -6.67
N GLU A 242 27.77 -31.90 -5.93
CA GLU A 242 29.02 -31.97 -5.15
C GLU A 242 28.93 -33.01 -4.01
N ALA A 243 27.80 -33.04 -3.31
CA ALA A 243 27.57 -34.06 -2.25
C ALA A 243 27.51 -35.48 -2.81
N ASP A 244 26.90 -35.69 -3.95
CA ASP A 244 26.85 -36.98 -4.65
C ASP A 244 28.24 -37.43 -5.12
N GLN A 245 29.06 -36.51 -5.65
CA GLN A 245 30.45 -36.77 -5.98
C GLN A 245 31.28 -37.20 -4.75
N GLN A 246 31.16 -36.49 -3.66
CA GLN A 246 31.84 -36.81 -2.40
C GLN A 246 31.41 -38.20 -1.85
N ARG A 247 30.12 -38.51 -1.94
CA ARG A 247 29.63 -39.85 -1.55
C ARG A 247 30.23 -40.97 -2.42
N ALA A 248 30.21 -40.77 -3.74
CA ALA A 248 30.78 -41.73 -4.67
C ALA A 248 32.29 -41.91 -4.47
N GLU A 249 33.03 -40.86 -4.16
CA GLU A 249 34.44 -40.94 -3.82
C GLU A 249 34.70 -41.67 -2.50
N ALA A 250 33.90 -41.37 -1.45
CA ALA A 250 33.96 -42.05 -0.19
C ALA A 250 33.65 -43.58 -0.31
N GLU A 251 32.68 -43.94 -1.15
CA GLU A 251 32.37 -45.35 -1.44
C GLU A 251 33.55 -46.05 -2.16
N ARG A 252 34.16 -45.39 -3.13
CA ARG A 252 35.37 -45.93 -3.80
C ARG A 252 36.53 -46.13 -2.83
N GLN A 253 36.76 -45.16 -1.94
CA GLN A 253 37.81 -45.30 -0.93
C GLN A 253 37.53 -46.44 0.06
N ARG A 254 36.26 -46.61 0.48
CA ARG A 254 35.86 -47.77 1.33
C ARG A 254 36.07 -49.10 0.61
N ALA A 255 35.62 -49.23 -0.62
CA ALA A 255 35.79 -50.44 -1.41
C ALA A 255 37.28 -50.81 -1.58
N LYS A 256 38.13 -49.77 -1.85
CA LYS A 256 39.60 -50.00 -1.93
C LYS A 256 40.19 -50.43 -0.59
N ALA A 257 39.80 -49.82 0.53
CA ALA A 257 40.27 -50.21 1.84
C ALA A 257 39.82 -51.64 2.25
N GLU A 258 38.60 -52.02 1.88
CA GLU A 258 38.09 -53.39 2.07
C GLU A 258 38.88 -54.40 1.24
N GLN A 259 39.21 -54.07 -0.01
CA GLN A 259 40.05 -54.92 -0.85
C GLN A 259 41.47 -55.06 -0.28
N GLU A 260 42.11 -53.95 0.09
CA GLU A 260 43.45 -53.98 0.73
C GLU A 260 43.46 -54.79 2.03
N HIS A 261 42.38 -54.68 2.83
CA HIS A 261 42.22 -55.48 4.04
C HIS A 261 42.08 -56.95 3.74
N ALA A 262 41.26 -57.33 2.76
CA ALA A 262 41.08 -58.72 2.33
C ALA A 262 42.39 -59.32 1.76
N GLU A 263 43.14 -58.56 0.96
CA GLU A 263 44.46 -58.98 0.45
C GLU A 263 45.48 -59.19 1.59
N ALA A 264 45.52 -58.26 2.53
CA ALA A 264 46.40 -58.41 3.75
C ALA A 264 46.03 -59.61 4.64
N GLU A 265 44.74 -59.92 4.76
CA GLU A 265 44.24 -61.10 5.50
C GLU A 265 44.59 -62.36 4.75
N GLN A 266 44.47 -62.45 3.46
CA GLN A 266 44.91 -63.58 2.64
C GLN A 266 46.42 -63.80 2.74
N GLU A 267 47.24 -62.76 2.68
CA GLU A 267 48.69 -62.82 2.84
C GLU A 267 49.08 -63.32 4.24
N ARG A 268 48.38 -62.86 5.27
CA ARG A 268 48.58 -63.35 6.67
C ARG A 268 48.26 -64.78 6.77
N ASN A 269 47.09 -65.21 6.26
CA ASN A 269 46.68 -66.62 6.29
C ASN A 269 47.68 -67.56 5.52
N ALA A 270 48.14 -67.05 4.35
CA ALA A 270 49.16 -67.76 3.58
C ALA A 270 50.51 -67.88 4.32
N LYS A 271 50.96 -66.85 5.01
CA LYS A 271 52.15 -66.88 5.90
C LYS A 271 51.98 -67.80 7.05
N GLU A 272 50.85 -67.85 7.72
CA GLU A 272 50.55 -68.76 8.83
C GLU A 272 50.52 -70.21 8.32
N ALA A 273 49.92 -70.49 7.18
CA ALA A 273 49.92 -71.83 6.59
C ALA A 273 51.31 -72.28 6.21
N ALA A 274 52.15 -71.40 5.62
CA ALA A 274 53.52 -71.68 5.26
C ALA A 274 54.38 -71.97 6.52
N LEU A 275 54.19 -71.22 7.61
CA LEU A 275 54.87 -71.43 8.88
C LEU A 275 54.47 -72.76 9.52
N ALA A 276 53.18 -73.08 9.48
CA ALA A 276 52.70 -74.44 9.99
C ALA A 276 53.25 -75.57 9.19
N GLU A 277 53.41 -75.43 7.84
CA GLU A 277 54.00 -76.48 7.03
C GLU A 277 55.52 -76.63 7.28
N VAL A 278 56.23 -75.50 7.47
CA VAL A 278 57.65 -75.54 7.89
C VAL A 278 57.80 -76.23 9.22
N GLU A 279 56.96 -75.95 10.17
CA GLU A 279 56.99 -76.63 11.49
C GLU A 279 56.63 -78.08 11.40
N ARG A 280 55.72 -78.49 10.57
CA ARG A 280 55.38 -79.83 10.22
C ARG A 280 56.56 -80.61 9.62
N LEU A 281 57.22 -79.96 8.61
CA LEU A 281 58.43 -80.58 7.99
C LEU A 281 59.59 -80.68 8.95
N ARG A 282 59.78 -79.70 9.86
CA ARG A 282 60.79 -79.80 10.94
C ARG A 282 60.55 -81.01 11.85
N ARG A 283 59.33 -81.19 12.33
CA ARG A 283 58.96 -82.35 13.15
C ARG A 283 59.17 -83.66 12.42
N LEU A 284 58.92 -83.79 11.17
CA LEU A 284 59.17 -84.92 10.32
C LEU A 284 60.67 -85.21 10.13
N LEU A 285 61.50 -84.16 10.08
CA LEU A 285 62.94 -84.28 10.00
C LEU A 285 63.55 -84.71 11.35
N GLU A 286 63.10 -84.19 12.47
CA GLU A 286 63.51 -84.54 13.81
C GLU A 286 63.12 -86.01 14.17
N GLY A 287 61.93 -86.43 13.70
CA GLY A 287 61.51 -87.85 13.89
C GLY A 287 62.28 -88.84 13.04
N LYS A 288 62.97 -88.49 11.99
CA LYS A 288 63.85 -89.33 11.18
C LYS A 288 65.28 -89.39 11.71
N GLN A 289 65.74 -88.42 12.52
CA GLN A 289 67.11 -88.47 13.11
C GLN A 289 67.15 -89.26 14.47
N GLY A 290 66.00 -89.72 14.95
CA GLY A 290 65.92 -90.56 16.18
C GLY A 290 65.80 -92.06 15.93
N GLN A 291 66.04 -92.52 14.66
CA GLN A 291 65.99 -93.98 14.30
C GLN A 291 67.28 -94.51 13.67
N ASP A 292 68.44 -93.93 14.02
CA ASP A 292 69.74 -94.56 13.77
C ASP A 292 70.46 -94.95 15.11
#